data_b4c236abd030c7a82335d5b7513fb8d5
#
_entry.id   b4c236abd030c7a82335d5b7513fb8d5
#
_cell.length_a   1.000
_cell.length_b   1.000
_cell.length_c   1.000
_cell.angle_alpha   90.00
_cell.angle_beta   90.00
_cell.angle_gamma   90.00
#
_symmetry.space_group_name_H-M   'P 1'
#
loop_
_entity.id
_entity.type
_entity.pdbx_description
1 polymer ?
#
loop_
_entity_poly.entity_id
_entity_poly.type
_entity_poly.pdbx_seq_one_letter_code
_entity_poly.pdbx_strand_id
1 'polypeptide(L)'
;MKHQTLKWAEAGLLSAVLLAFTSCSTTPGNEEVAAIETPDGAIIVDTFTTSARVTGIDAAKRKLTLVFPDGKKTTYKCGAEVVNFAQIQVGDQVNAKVSEEAAIFIGRGAPPSDVAGAVVALAPVGYKPGGELVDTEQVTAKVTDVDTKNHRVTLLFADGTSKKVKVGKKVNLSAVPVGTDVTVQVSEGLAITVNKA
;
A
#
# COMPACT_ATOMS: atom_id res chain seq x y z
N MET A 1 -22.86 -16.27 -12.14
CA MET A 1 -22.15 -15.33 -11.25
C MET A 1 -21.18 -14.55 -12.13
N LYS A 2 -21.45 -13.27 -12.37
CA LYS A 2 -20.64 -12.42 -13.21
C LYS A 2 -19.46 -11.91 -12.37
N HIS A 3 -18.26 -12.37 -12.68
CA HIS A 3 -17.03 -11.76 -12.19
C HIS A 3 -17.01 -10.32 -12.71
N GLN A 4 -17.16 -9.37 -11.81
CA GLN A 4 -16.77 -7.99 -12.11
C GLN A 4 -15.24 -7.97 -12.07
N THR A 5 -14.62 -8.11 -13.21
CA THR A 5 -13.23 -7.74 -13.40
C THR A 5 -13.13 -6.24 -13.13
N LEU A 6 -12.56 -5.90 -12.00
CA LEU A 6 -12.21 -4.52 -11.67
C LEU A 6 -11.28 -4.02 -12.77
N LYS A 7 -11.76 -3.07 -13.56
CA LYS A 7 -11.01 -2.47 -14.66
C LYS A 7 -9.93 -1.53 -14.09
N TRP A 8 -8.80 -2.07 -13.72
CA TRP A 8 -7.58 -1.33 -13.43
C TRP A 8 -6.77 -0.96 -14.69
N ALA A 9 -7.39 -1.13 -15.86
CA ALA A 9 -6.76 -0.93 -17.16
C ALA A 9 -6.89 0.51 -17.67
N GLU A 10 -6.62 1.53 -16.83
CA GLU A 10 -6.34 2.86 -17.36
C GLU A 10 -5.23 3.53 -16.55
N ALA A 11 -4.03 3.42 -17.10
CA ALA A 11 -2.92 4.38 -17.01
C ALA A 11 -2.64 4.99 -15.63
N GLY A 12 -1.92 4.29 -14.74
CA GLY A 12 -1.49 4.98 -13.55
C GLY A 12 -0.59 4.27 -12.56
N LEU A 13 -0.47 2.96 -12.60
CA LEU A 13 0.16 2.20 -11.51
C LEU A 13 1.60 2.60 -11.14
N LEU A 14 2.41 3.03 -12.07
CA LEU A 14 3.78 3.49 -11.75
C LEU A 14 3.91 5.01 -11.55
N SER A 15 2.87 5.78 -11.87
CA SER A 15 2.81 7.20 -11.50
C SER A 15 2.21 7.43 -10.12
N ALA A 16 1.44 6.48 -9.61
CA ALA A 16 0.79 6.55 -8.30
C ALA A 16 1.82 6.37 -7.17
N VAL A 17 2.77 5.47 -7.34
CA VAL A 17 3.81 5.20 -6.32
C VAL A 17 4.72 6.40 -6.03
N LEU A 18 4.82 7.38 -6.93
CA LEU A 18 5.68 8.54 -6.74
C LEU A 18 4.94 9.88 -6.59
N LEU A 19 3.61 9.92 -6.74
CA LEU A 19 2.85 11.17 -6.79
C LEU A 19 1.55 11.19 -5.95
N ALA A 20 1.15 10.09 -5.33
CA ALA A 20 -0.14 10.04 -4.65
C ALA A 20 -0.17 10.76 -3.28
N PHE A 21 0.96 11.06 -2.68
CA PHE A 21 1.00 11.70 -1.36
C PHE A 21 1.19 13.22 -1.35
N THR A 22 1.29 13.87 -2.51
CA THR A 22 1.20 15.33 -2.57
C THR A 22 -0.24 15.87 -2.50
N SER A 23 -1.25 15.01 -2.43
CA SER A 23 -2.58 15.47 -2.08
C SER A 23 -2.61 15.76 -0.59
N CYS A 24 -2.89 16.98 -0.21
CA CYS A 24 -3.15 17.42 1.16
C CYS A 24 -4.06 16.41 1.87
N SER A 25 -3.48 15.39 2.48
CA SER A 25 -4.19 14.51 3.38
C SER A 25 -4.62 15.37 4.56
N THR A 26 -5.90 15.65 4.65
CA THR A 26 -6.48 16.39 5.80
C THR A 26 -6.60 15.51 7.04
N THR A 27 -6.05 14.29 7.01
CA THR A 27 -6.04 13.37 8.14
C THR A 27 -4.71 13.52 8.87
N PRO A 28 -4.71 13.87 10.17
CA PRO A 28 -3.49 13.95 10.96
C PRO A 28 -2.86 12.57 11.10
N GLY A 29 -1.56 12.48 10.84
CA GLY A 29 -0.81 11.24 10.93
C GLY A 29 0.67 11.48 10.68
N ASN A 30 1.46 10.42 10.85
CA ASN A 30 2.88 10.41 10.58
C ASN A 30 3.12 9.59 9.30
N GLU A 31 3.87 10.16 8.39
CA GLU A 31 4.35 9.51 7.18
C GLU A 31 5.82 9.18 7.33
N GLU A 32 6.21 7.98 6.98
CA GLU A 32 7.58 7.50 7.01
C GLU A 32 7.88 6.76 5.70
N VAL A 33 8.91 7.20 5.01
CA VAL A 33 9.39 6.56 3.78
C VAL A 33 10.74 5.94 4.03
N ALA A 34 10.85 4.64 3.83
CA ALA A 34 12.09 3.89 3.87
C ALA A 34 12.44 3.36 2.49
N ALA A 35 13.71 3.43 2.12
CA ALA A 35 14.21 2.89 0.86
C ALA A 35 15.46 2.05 1.10
N ILE A 36 15.45 0.81 0.61
CA ILE A 36 16.58 -0.10 0.59
C ILE A 36 16.97 -0.33 -0.85
N GLU A 37 18.16 0.11 -1.23
CA GLU A 37 18.70 -0.10 -2.57
C GLU A 37 19.80 -1.15 -2.53
N THR A 38 19.72 -2.10 -3.47
CA THR A 38 20.73 -3.15 -3.70
C THR A 38 21.23 -3.08 -5.13
N PRO A 39 22.34 -3.76 -5.48
CA PRO A 39 22.81 -3.82 -6.86
C PRO A 39 21.78 -4.41 -7.84
N ASP A 40 20.90 -5.30 -7.35
CA ASP A 40 19.94 -6.06 -8.14
C ASP A 40 18.50 -5.52 -8.04
N GLY A 41 18.29 -4.38 -7.33
CA GLY A 41 16.97 -3.81 -7.21
C GLY A 41 16.81 -2.80 -6.09
N ALA A 42 15.56 -2.50 -5.74
CA ALA A 42 15.21 -1.60 -4.65
C ALA A 42 13.88 -2.01 -4.02
N ILE A 43 13.75 -1.77 -2.73
CA ILE A 43 12.50 -1.85 -2.00
C ILE A 43 12.23 -0.47 -1.41
N ILE A 44 11.05 0.07 -1.68
CA ILE A 44 10.57 1.33 -1.14
C ILE A 44 9.33 1.01 -0.32
N VAL A 45 9.32 1.43 0.92
CA VAL A 45 8.19 1.27 1.84
C VAL A 45 7.74 2.66 2.26
N ASP A 46 6.50 2.97 1.98
CA ASP A 46 5.82 4.16 2.49
C ASP A 46 4.80 3.74 3.54
N THR A 47 4.83 4.39 4.69
CA THR A 47 3.95 4.07 5.81
C THR A 47 3.31 5.33 6.34
N PHE A 48 1.99 5.33 6.36
CA PHE A 48 1.20 6.36 7.04
C PHE A 48 0.54 5.77 8.28
N THR A 49 0.75 6.40 9.43
CA THR A 49 0.12 6.02 10.69
C THR A 49 -0.74 7.16 11.22
N THR A 50 -1.92 6.82 11.70
CA THR A 50 -2.81 7.77 12.36
C THR A 50 -3.49 7.12 13.55
N SER A 51 -3.92 7.95 14.50
CA SER A 51 -4.72 7.51 15.64
C SER A 51 -5.89 8.45 15.88
N ALA A 52 -6.96 7.91 16.45
CA ALA A 52 -8.14 8.70 16.79
C ALA A 52 -8.82 8.10 18.02
N ARG A 53 -9.55 8.92 18.74
CA ARG A 53 -10.33 8.49 19.91
C ARG A 53 -11.79 8.30 19.53
N VAL A 54 -12.40 7.22 20.00
CA VAL A 54 -13.85 6.99 19.87
C VAL A 54 -14.59 7.94 20.81
N THR A 55 -15.45 8.79 20.26
CA THR A 55 -16.25 9.75 21.02
C THR A 55 -17.75 9.53 20.90
N GLY A 56 -18.18 8.65 20.01
CA GLY A 56 -19.59 8.29 19.84
C GLY A 56 -19.76 6.96 19.12
N ILE A 57 -20.79 6.23 19.49
CA ILE A 57 -21.15 4.93 18.94
C ILE A 57 -22.66 4.91 18.67
N ASP A 58 -23.06 4.65 17.43
CA ASP A 58 -24.43 4.27 17.06
C ASP A 58 -24.43 2.78 16.74
N ALA A 59 -24.80 1.96 17.71
CA ALA A 59 -24.77 0.52 17.58
C ALA A 59 -25.79 0.00 16.54
N ALA A 60 -26.97 0.64 16.44
CA ALA A 60 -28.02 0.23 15.51
C ALA A 60 -27.62 0.46 14.05
N LYS A 61 -26.90 1.55 13.77
CA LYS A 61 -26.42 1.89 12.43
C LYS A 61 -24.97 1.48 12.19
N ARG A 62 -24.32 0.86 13.17
CA ARG A 62 -22.89 0.48 13.16
C ARG A 62 -21.99 1.66 12.78
N LYS A 63 -22.17 2.81 13.44
CA LYS A 63 -21.37 4.00 13.18
C LYS A 63 -20.50 4.34 14.38
N LEU A 64 -19.26 4.76 14.08
CA LEU A 64 -18.29 5.27 15.05
C LEU A 64 -18.00 6.72 14.74
N THR A 65 -18.02 7.58 15.74
CA THR A 65 -17.50 8.93 15.66
C THR A 65 -16.12 8.97 16.29
N LEU A 66 -15.14 9.33 15.49
CA LEU A 66 -13.73 9.45 15.86
C LEU A 66 -13.32 10.91 15.93
N VAL A 67 -12.49 11.24 16.90
CA VAL A 67 -11.80 12.52 17.01
C VAL A 67 -10.32 12.29 16.84
N PHE A 68 -9.73 12.96 15.87
CA PHE A 68 -8.31 12.95 15.57
C PHE A 68 -7.53 13.93 16.47
N PRO A 69 -6.18 13.83 16.53
CA PRO A 69 -5.36 14.71 17.35
C PRO A 69 -5.49 16.20 17.02
N ASP A 70 -5.86 16.56 15.80
CA ASP A 70 -6.13 17.93 15.35
C ASP A 70 -7.52 18.45 15.77
N GLY A 71 -8.31 17.62 16.46
CA GLY A 71 -9.68 17.95 16.88
C GLY A 71 -10.75 17.68 15.81
N LYS A 72 -10.37 17.26 14.62
CA LYS A 72 -11.32 16.93 13.55
C LYS A 72 -12.16 15.73 13.94
N LYS A 73 -13.48 15.84 13.76
CA LYS A 73 -14.43 14.75 13.99
C LYS A 73 -14.89 14.14 12.67
N THR A 74 -14.87 12.82 12.59
CA THR A 74 -15.36 12.09 11.43
C THR A 74 -16.19 10.89 11.88
N THR A 75 -17.29 10.62 11.20
CA THR A 75 -18.15 9.46 11.49
C THR A 75 -18.00 8.42 10.39
N TYR A 76 -17.63 7.22 10.77
CA TYR A 76 -17.45 6.08 9.88
C TYR A 76 -18.56 5.07 10.08
N LYS A 77 -19.02 4.46 9.00
CA LYS A 77 -19.92 3.30 9.02
C LYS A 77 -19.06 2.04 8.95
N CYS A 78 -19.19 1.17 9.94
CA CYS A 78 -18.50 -0.11 9.99
C CYS A 78 -19.36 -1.19 9.32
N GLY A 79 -18.74 -1.95 8.43
CA GLY A 79 -19.40 -3.07 7.77
C GLY A 79 -19.60 -4.28 8.70
N ALA A 80 -20.21 -5.34 8.16
CA ALA A 80 -20.49 -6.56 8.91
C ALA A 80 -19.22 -7.35 9.26
N GLU A 81 -18.16 -7.16 8.48
CA GLU A 81 -16.83 -7.76 8.66
C GLU A 81 -16.17 -7.35 9.98
N VAL A 82 -16.55 -6.21 10.56
CA VAL A 82 -16.10 -5.82 11.90
C VAL A 82 -16.90 -6.61 12.95
N VAL A 83 -16.61 -7.91 13.07
CA VAL A 83 -17.37 -8.86 13.90
C VAL A 83 -17.42 -8.48 15.38
N ASN A 84 -16.37 -7.81 15.87
CA ASN A 84 -16.25 -7.41 17.27
C ASN A 84 -16.71 -5.95 17.52
N PHE A 85 -17.55 -5.39 16.67
CA PHE A 85 -18.03 -4.01 16.78
C PHE A 85 -18.62 -3.69 18.17
N ALA A 86 -19.35 -4.64 18.78
CA ALA A 86 -19.94 -4.50 20.10
C ALA A 86 -18.92 -4.35 21.25
N GLN A 87 -17.65 -4.67 21.01
CA GLN A 87 -16.56 -4.52 21.98
C GLN A 87 -15.98 -3.12 22.04
N ILE A 88 -16.32 -2.27 21.05
CA ILE A 88 -15.84 -0.88 21.01
C ILE A 88 -16.57 -0.06 22.06
N GLN A 89 -15.83 0.78 22.76
CA GLN A 89 -16.35 1.67 23.79
C GLN A 89 -15.95 3.11 23.50
N VAL A 90 -16.78 4.07 23.96
CA VAL A 90 -16.39 5.48 23.98
C VAL A 90 -15.16 5.63 24.87
N GLY A 91 -14.15 6.34 24.37
CA GLY A 91 -12.84 6.48 25.00
C GLY A 91 -11.77 5.59 24.35
N ASP A 92 -12.12 4.49 23.70
CA ASP A 92 -11.14 3.63 23.03
C ASP A 92 -10.32 4.42 22.01
N GLN A 93 -9.08 3.97 21.80
CA GLN A 93 -8.19 4.48 20.78
C GLN A 93 -8.17 3.56 19.57
N VAL A 94 -8.44 4.13 18.43
CA VAL A 94 -8.30 3.45 17.12
C VAL A 94 -6.99 3.87 16.52
N ASN A 95 -6.14 2.91 16.15
CA ASN A 95 -4.91 3.14 15.40
C ASN A 95 -5.07 2.52 14.03
N ALA A 96 -4.68 3.26 13.00
CA ALA A 96 -4.63 2.79 11.64
C ALA A 96 -3.22 2.97 11.07
N LYS A 97 -2.72 1.94 10.39
CA LYS A 97 -1.47 1.95 9.64
C LYS A 97 -1.79 1.56 8.21
N VAL A 98 -1.46 2.43 7.29
CA VAL A 98 -1.48 2.14 5.85
C VAL A 98 -0.04 2.01 5.41
N SER A 99 0.29 0.96 4.69
CA SER A 99 1.62 0.76 4.11
C SER A 99 1.50 0.48 2.62
N GLU A 100 2.40 1.06 1.85
CA GLU A 100 2.61 0.77 0.45
C GLU A 100 4.07 0.36 0.27
N GLU A 101 4.29 -0.83 -0.26
CA GLU A 101 5.62 -1.34 -0.56
C GLU A 101 5.74 -1.56 -2.06
N ALA A 102 6.79 -1.00 -2.65
CA ALA A 102 7.18 -1.27 -4.02
C ALA A 102 8.56 -1.93 -4.02
N ALA A 103 8.62 -3.19 -4.42
CA ALA A 103 9.86 -3.93 -4.59
C ALA A 103 10.16 -4.11 -6.09
N ILE A 104 11.35 -3.69 -6.50
CA ILE A 104 11.82 -3.78 -7.89
C ILE A 104 12.99 -4.74 -7.93
N PHE A 105 12.90 -5.77 -8.76
CA PHE A 105 13.94 -6.76 -8.96
C PHE A 105 14.41 -6.78 -10.41
N ILE A 106 15.72 -6.78 -10.61
CA ILE A 106 16.36 -6.77 -11.92
C ILE A 106 16.90 -8.16 -12.23
N GLY A 107 16.44 -8.76 -13.34
CA GLY A 107 16.89 -10.08 -13.76
C GLY A 107 16.16 -11.24 -13.05
N ARG A 108 16.85 -12.41 -12.98
CA ARG A 108 16.25 -13.67 -12.52
C ARG A 108 16.16 -13.83 -11.00
N GLY A 109 16.49 -12.81 -10.25
CA GLY A 109 16.42 -12.81 -8.78
C GLY A 109 15.07 -12.36 -8.20
N ALA A 110 14.06 -12.21 -9.05
CA ALA A 110 12.73 -11.84 -8.58
C ALA A 110 12.14 -12.90 -7.62
N PRO A 111 11.41 -12.50 -6.60
CA PRO A 111 10.70 -13.45 -5.75
C PRO A 111 9.75 -14.31 -6.60
N PRO A 112 9.44 -15.53 -6.14
CA PRO A 112 8.54 -16.41 -6.88
C PRO A 112 7.18 -15.72 -7.12
N SER A 113 6.64 -15.91 -8.31
CA SER A 113 5.42 -15.28 -8.85
C SER A 113 4.11 -15.61 -8.12
N ASP A 114 4.17 -16.31 -7.01
CA ASP A 114 2.99 -16.89 -6.36
C ASP A 114 2.39 -16.00 -5.25
N VAL A 115 2.78 -14.72 -5.19
CA VAL A 115 2.38 -13.81 -4.11
C VAL A 115 1.34 -12.77 -4.56
N ALA A 116 0.63 -13.01 -5.66
CA ALA A 116 -0.54 -12.21 -5.97
C ALA A 116 -1.73 -12.70 -5.14
N GLY A 117 -2.22 -11.90 -4.21
CA GLY A 117 -3.36 -12.26 -3.39
C GLY A 117 -3.61 -11.29 -2.24
N ALA A 118 -4.83 -11.29 -1.77
CA ALA A 118 -5.21 -10.54 -0.57
C ALA A 118 -5.19 -11.47 0.66
N VAL A 119 -4.48 -11.05 1.70
CA VAL A 119 -4.53 -11.68 3.02
C VAL A 119 -5.37 -10.82 3.94
N VAL A 120 -6.35 -11.42 4.59
CA VAL A 120 -7.17 -10.75 5.60
C VAL A 120 -7.02 -11.48 6.93
N ALA A 121 -6.48 -10.79 7.91
CA ALA A 121 -6.41 -11.27 9.29
C ALA A 121 -7.34 -10.43 10.17
N LEU A 122 -8.24 -11.06 10.89
CA LEU A 122 -9.17 -10.39 11.80
C LEU A 122 -8.88 -10.77 13.25
N ALA A 123 -9.12 -9.85 14.17
CA ALA A 123 -9.02 -10.11 15.60
C ALA A 123 -10.00 -11.23 16.00
N PRO A 124 -9.58 -12.16 16.88
CA PRO A 124 -10.44 -13.24 17.34
C PRO A 124 -11.71 -12.71 18.02
N VAL A 125 -12.79 -13.52 17.97
CA VAL A 125 -14.05 -13.19 18.62
C VAL A 125 -13.84 -12.97 20.13
N GLY A 126 -14.43 -11.90 20.67
CA GLY A 126 -14.31 -11.53 22.09
C GLY A 126 -13.19 -10.55 22.42
N TYR A 127 -12.29 -10.28 21.48
CA TYR A 127 -11.27 -9.25 21.60
C TYR A 127 -11.76 -7.90 21.05
N LYS A 128 -11.02 -6.82 21.32
CA LYS A 128 -11.27 -5.54 20.63
C LYS A 128 -11.10 -5.72 19.13
N PRO A 129 -11.89 -5.00 18.30
CA PRO A 129 -11.77 -5.10 16.87
C PRO A 129 -10.37 -4.75 16.38
N GLY A 130 -9.93 -5.48 15.40
CA GLY A 130 -8.68 -5.24 14.70
C GLY A 130 -8.63 -6.13 13.47
N GLY A 131 -7.85 -5.73 12.50
CA GLY A 131 -7.65 -6.51 11.30
C GLY A 131 -6.51 -5.95 10.49
N GLU A 132 -5.97 -6.81 9.66
CA GLU A 132 -4.96 -6.50 8.67
C GLU A 132 -5.41 -7.02 7.32
N LEU A 133 -5.33 -6.17 6.33
CA LEU A 133 -5.54 -6.49 4.93
C LEU A 133 -4.23 -6.18 4.21
N VAL A 134 -3.71 -7.15 3.49
CA VAL A 134 -2.57 -6.97 2.59
C VAL A 134 -2.98 -7.47 1.22
N ASP A 135 -2.83 -6.63 0.22
CA ASP A 135 -3.01 -6.97 -1.19
C ASP A 135 -1.66 -6.83 -1.91
N THR A 136 -1.31 -7.81 -2.71
CA THR A 136 -0.04 -7.84 -3.42
C THR A 136 -0.27 -8.11 -4.90
N GLU A 137 0.29 -7.25 -5.74
CA GLU A 137 0.27 -7.39 -7.18
C GLU A 137 1.71 -7.44 -7.71
N GLN A 138 1.95 -8.31 -8.68
CA GLN A 138 3.25 -8.44 -9.33
C GLN A 138 3.11 -8.18 -10.83
N VAL A 139 3.99 -7.34 -11.35
CA VAL A 139 4.04 -7.00 -12.77
C VAL A 139 5.46 -7.18 -13.29
N THR A 140 5.59 -7.85 -14.44
CA THR A 140 6.88 -8.00 -15.12
C THR A 140 6.93 -7.07 -16.33
N ALA A 141 8.07 -6.41 -16.50
CA ALA A 141 8.34 -5.54 -17.63
C ALA A 141 9.72 -5.83 -18.20
N LYS A 142 9.94 -5.45 -19.46
CA LYS A 142 11.23 -5.62 -20.14
C LYS A 142 11.94 -4.28 -20.27
N VAL A 143 13.22 -4.23 -19.94
CA VAL A 143 14.05 -3.05 -20.19
C VAL A 143 14.23 -2.85 -21.69
N THR A 144 13.81 -1.70 -22.21
CA THR A 144 13.96 -1.34 -23.62
C THR A 144 14.98 -0.24 -23.87
N ASP A 145 15.32 0.55 -22.84
CA ASP A 145 16.32 1.61 -22.91
C ASP A 145 16.96 1.85 -21.55
N VAL A 146 18.26 2.18 -21.51
CA VAL A 146 19.03 2.47 -20.30
C VAL A 146 19.79 3.78 -20.47
N ASP A 147 19.37 4.80 -19.75
CA ASP A 147 20.01 6.10 -19.68
C ASP A 147 20.87 6.18 -18.39
N THR A 148 22.10 5.75 -18.49
CA THR A 148 23.06 5.76 -17.37
C THR A 148 23.40 7.16 -16.89
N LYS A 149 23.37 8.16 -17.78
CA LYS A 149 23.70 9.56 -17.46
C LYS A 149 22.65 10.19 -16.53
N ASN A 150 21.37 9.94 -16.80
CA ASN A 150 20.27 10.51 -16.02
C ASN A 150 19.69 9.51 -15.00
N HIS A 151 20.31 8.33 -14.87
CA HIS A 151 19.83 7.24 -14.00
C HIS A 151 18.37 6.88 -14.27
N ARG A 152 18.04 6.54 -15.52
CA ARG A 152 16.70 6.18 -15.96
C ARG A 152 16.71 4.92 -16.79
N VAL A 153 15.63 4.15 -16.69
CA VAL A 153 15.34 3.01 -17.57
C VAL A 153 13.97 3.17 -18.19
N THR A 154 13.80 2.67 -19.40
CA THR A 154 12.48 2.55 -20.02
C THR A 154 12.03 1.10 -19.92
N LEU A 155 10.87 0.89 -19.36
CA LEU A 155 10.23 -0.40 -19.13
C LEU A 155 9.07 -0.56 -20.11
N LEU A 156 9.00 -1.69 -20.80
CA LEU A 156 7.89 -2.11 -21.64
C LEU A 156 7.10 -3.20 -20.89
N PHE A 157 5.84 -2.93 -20.64
CA PHE A 157 4.91 -3.85 -19.99
C PHE A 157 4.23 -4.79 -20.99
N ALA A 158 3.63 -5.87 -20.49
CA ALA A 158 2.95 -6.87 -21.31
C ALA A 158 1.75 -6.32 -22.09
N ASP A 159 1.12 -5.26 -21.61
CA ASP A 159 0.03 -4.54 -22.28
C ASP A 159 0.50 -3.62 -23.43
N GLY A 160 1.81 -3.58 -23.71
CA GLY A 160 2.43 -2.72 -24.72
C GLY A 160 2.71 -1.29 -24.27
N THR A 161 2.35 -0.92 -23.05
CA THR A 161 2.69 0.39 -22.51
C THR A 161 4.18 0.50 -22.16
N SER A 162 4.74 1.70 -22.29
CA SER A 162 6.13 1.97 -21.93
C SER A 162 6.21 3.09 -20.91
N LYS A 163 7.03 2.90 -19.88
CA LYS A 163 7.29 3.93 -18.85
C LYS A 163 8.78 4.15 -18.65
N LYS A 164 9.15 5.43 -18.57
CA LYS A 164 10.50 5.84 -18.19
C LYS A 164 10.55 6.11 -16.69
N VAL A 165 11.30 5.29 -15.96
CA VAL A 165 11.43 5.37 -14.51
C VAL A 165 12.82 5.82 -14.10
N LYS A 166 12.90 6.59 -13.03
CA LYS A 166 14.15 6.97 -12.39
C LYS A 166 14.60 5.86 -11.47
N VAL A 167 15.86 5.47 -11.56
CA VAL A 167 16.44 4.38 -10.76
C VAL A 167 17.33 4.96 -9.67
N GLY A 168 17.37 4.35 -8.51
CA GLY A 168 18.21 4.74 -7.39
C GLY A 168 19.71 4.72 -7.76
N LYS A 169 20.48 5.61 -7.18
CA LYS A 169 21.91 5.80 -7.53
C LYS A 169 22.80 4.61 -7.19
N LYS A 170 22.37 3.74 -6.28
CA LYS A 170 23.12 2.53 -5.90
C LYS A 170 23.00 1.40 -6.92
N VAL A 171 21.96 1.43 -7.76
CA VAL A 171 21.77 0.44 -8.83
C VAL A 171 22.77 0.69 -9.95
N ASN A 172 23.54 -0.34 -10.28
CA ASN A 172 24.52 -0.26 -11.37
C ASN A 172 23.85 -0.46 -12.73
N LEU A 173 23.36 0.62 -13.33
CA LEU A 173 22.69 0.58 -14.63
C LEU A 173 23.56 0.09 -15.77
N SER A 174 24.90 0.19 -15.66
CA SER A 174 25.80 -0.35 -16.69
C SER A 174 25.79 -1.88 -16.72
N ALA A 175 25.34 -2.53 -15.65
CA ALA A 175 25.19 -3.97 -15.57
C ALA A 175 23.79 -4.46 -15.97
N VAL A 176 22.90 -3.56 -16.40
CA VAL A 176 21.52 -3.90 -16.80
C VAL A 176 21.40 -3.83 -18.32
N PRO A 177 21.48 -4.97 -19.04
CA PRO A 177 21.32 -5.00 -20.49
C PRO A 177 19.88 -4.65 -20.92
N VAL A 178 19.75 -4.02 -22.08
CA VAL A 178 18.46 -3.96 -22.78
C VAL A 178 17.97 -5.38 -23.05
N GLY A 179 16.68 -5.62 -22.82
CA GLY A 179 16.07 -6.96 -22.89
C GLY A 179 15.98 -7.67 -21.54
N THR A 180 16.59 -7.12 -20.48
CA THR A 180 16.47 -7.69 -19.11
C THR A 180 15.03 -7.60 -18.64
N ASP A 181 14.55 -8.66 -18.00
CA ASP A 181 13.27 -8.67 -17.33
C ASP A 181 13.41 -7.96 -15.94
N VAL A 182 12.44 -7.14 -15.62
CA VAL A 182 12.33 -6.46 -14.33
C VAL A 182 10.98 -6.84 -13.74
N THR A 183 11.00 -7.33 -12.52
CA THR A 183 9.78 -7.61 -11.76
C THR A 183 9.55 -6.48 -10.78
N VAL A 184 8.34 -5.93 -10.81
CA VAL A 184 7.85 -4.94 -9.85
C VAL A 184 6.75 -5.61 -9.05
N GLN A 185 6.92 -5.69 -7.76
CA GLN A 185 5.91 -6.14 -6.81
C GLN A 185 5.43 -4.94 -6.02
N VAL A 186 4.12 -4.75 -5.97
CA VAL A 186 3.48 -3.72 -5.16
C VAL A 186 2.61 -4.42 -4.13
N SER A 187 2.79 -4.07 -2.87
CA SER A 187 1.97 -4.55 -1.76
C SER A 187 1.35 -3.37 -1.05
N GLU A 188 0.04 -3.40 -0.91
CA GLU A 188 -0.71 -2.41 -0.14
C GLU A 188 -1.22 -3.07 1.14
N GLY A 189 -0.95 -2.44 2.28
CA GLY A 189 -1.35 -2.94 3.59
C GLY A 189 -2.22 -1.93 4.34
N LEU A 190 -3.27 -2.42 4.99
CA LEU A 190 -4.07 -1.67 5.94
C LEU A 190 -4.19 -2.47 7.23
N ALA A 191 -3.64 -1.95 8.32
CA ALA A 191 -3.83 -2.52 9.65
C ALA A 191 -4.62 -1.55 10.52
N ILE A 192 -5.66 -2.07 11.18
CA ILE A 192 -6.48 -1.31 12.12
C ILE A 192 -6.51 -2.06 13.45
N THR A 193 -6.28 -1.34 14.55
CA THR A 193 -6.41 -1.88 15.90
C THR A 193 -7.23 -0.94 16.79
N VAL A 194 -8.03 -1.52 17.68
CA VAL A 194 -8.75 -0.79 18.70
C VAL A 194 -8.20 -1.18 20.07
N ASN A 195 -7.73 -0.22 20.83
CA ASN A 195 -7.17 -0.40 22.16
C ASN A 195 -8.03 0.31 23.20
N LYS A 196 -8.09 -0.27 24.39
CA LYS A 196 -8.71 0.41 25.54
C LYS A 196 -7.91 1.66 25.88
N ALA A 197 -8.60 2.75 26.21
CA ALA A 197 -8.00 3.98 26.73
C ALA A 197 -7.33 3.76 28.09
#